data_34fee87bdf989fa80773b7690f85e205
#
_entry.id   34fee87bdf989fa80773b7690f85e205
#
_cell.length_a   1.000
_cell.length_b   1.000
_cell.length_c   1.000
_cell.angle_alpha   90.00
_cell.angle_beta   90.00
_cell.angle_gamma   90.00
#
_symmetry.space_group_name_H-M   'P 1'
#
loop_
_entity.id
_entity.type
_entity.pdbx_description
1 polymer ?
#
loop_
_entity_poly.entity_id
_entity_poly.type
_entity_poly.pdbx_seq_one_letter_code
_entity_poly.pdbx_strand_id
1 'polypeptide(L)'
;MTAGTACRSCGVELRDNARFCHGCGAAVVATHTPAEYKPVAALFADVYLAREGARRGHCDDAIPVMRAAFDHLLRERGLSGWSTIVNGVLVETLVDRAGEGDLTEAEAAIEQLAGAPVDDDDGLAMRDIWLLRSRALLARARGEGVNYLEFVNRYRDMAASLGFEGHIAWAEAMP
;
A
#
# COMPACT_ATOMS: atom_id res chain seq x y z
N MET A 1 17.83 -1.53 -36.28
CA MET A 1 16.66 -1.80 -37.15
C MET A 1 15.62 -2.45 -36.25
N THR A 2 14.69 -1.65 -35.72
CA THR A 2 13.57 -2.13 -34.88
C THR A 2 12.52 -2.75 -35.82
N ALA A 3 12.27 -4.05 -35.68
CA ALA A 3 11.22 -4.72 -36.44
C ALA A 3 9.87 -4.15 -36.01
N GLY A 4 9.20 -3.41 -36.91
CA GLY A 4 7.87 -2.87 -36.68
C GLY A 4 6.87 -4.01 -36.45
N THR A 5 6.04 -3.87 -35.42
CA THR A 5 5.00 -4.87 -35.10
C THR A 5 3.85 -4.71 -36.05
N ALA A 6 3.55 -5.76 -36.84
CA ALA A 6 2.42 -5.78 -37.79
C ALA A 6 1.09 -6.13 -37.11
N CYS A 7 -0.01 -5.53 -37.58
CA CYS A 7 -1.35 -5.84 -37.10
C CYS A 7 -1.74 -7.30 -37.42
N ARG A 8 -2.15 -8.05 -36.40
CA ARG A 8 -2.55 -9.45 -36.53
C ARG A 8 -3.81 -9.66 -37.36
N SER A 9 -4.65 -8.63 -37.52
CA SER A 9 -5.90 -8.69 -38.28
C SER A 9 -5.74 -8.36 -39.76
N CYS A 10 -4.89 -7.39 -40.12
CA CYS A 10 -4.79 -6.90 -41.51
C CYS A 10 -3.36 -6.77 -42.04
N GLY A 11 -2.34 -7.07 -41.25
CA GLY A 11 -0.93 -7.03 -41.63
C GLY A 11 -0.30 -5.65 -41.77
N VAL A 12 -1.05 -4.56 -41.56
CA VAL A 12 -0.53 -3.20 -41.66
C VAL A 12 0.46 -2.96 -40.48
N GLU A 13 1.60 -2.31 -40.77
CA GLU A 13 2.59 -1.95 -39.77
C GLU A 13 1.99 -0.98 -38.77
N LEU A 14 2.14 -1.29 -37.45
CA LEU A 14 1.59 -0.51 -36.39
C LEU A 14 2.52 0.63 -36.00
N ARG A 15 1.96 1.78 -35.68
CA ARG A 15 2.72 2.89 -35.07
C ARG A 15 3.10 2.53 -33.64
N ASP A 16 4.23 3.05 -33.18
CA ASP A 16 4.65 2.87 -31.79
C ASP A 16 3.54 3.32 -30.83
N ASN A 17 3.26 2.49 -29.82
CA ASN A 17 2.19 2.71 -28.83
C ASN A 17 0.75 2.82 -29.39
N ALA A 18 0.48 2.30 -30.59
CA ALA A 18 -0.88 2.29 -31.14
C ALA A 18 -1.82 1.39 -30.31
N ARG A 19 -2.89 1.95 -29.79
CA ARG A 19 -3.97 1.19 -29.12
C ARG A 19 -4.92 0.52 -30.11
N PHE A 20 -5.02 1.04 -31.33
CA PHE A 20 -5.84 0.53 -32.40
C PHE A 20 -5.08 0.57 -33.73
N CYS A 21 -5.31 -0.42 -34.57
CA CYS A 21 -4.74 -0.43 -35.92
C CYS A 21 -5.37 0.67 -36.75
N HIS A 22 -4.53 1.53 -37.34
CA HIS A 22 -5.01 2.64 -38.18
C HIS A 22 -5.57 2.16 -39.54
N GLY A 23 -5.30 0.90 -39.92
CA GLY A 23 -5.81 0.33 -41.19
C GLY A 23 -7.16 -0.36 -41.06
N CYS A 24 -7.40 -1.11 -39.97
CA CYS A 24 -8.63 -1.90 -39.83
C CYS A 24 -9.41 -1.63 -38.54
N GLY A 25 -8.94 -0.73 -37.69
CA GLY A 25 -9.59 -0.41 -36.42
C GLY A 25 -9.50 -1.49 -35.35
N ALA A 26 -8.86 -2.64 -35.64
CA ALA A 26 -8.70 -3.69 -34.64
C ALA A 26 -7.89 -3.18 -33.43
N ALA A 27 -8.32 -3.52 -32.24
CA ALA A 27 -7.58 -3.20 -31.03
C ALA A 27 -6.21 -3.89 -31.08
N VAL A 28 -5.15 -3.08 -30.99
CA VAL A 28 -3.80 -3.57 -30.78
C VAL A 28 -3.72 -3.91 -29.31
N VAL A 29 -3.89 -5.19 -28.99
CA VAL A 29 -3.66 -5.68 -27.64
C VAL A 29 -2.18 -5.46 -27.36
N ALA A 30 -1.87 -4.34 -26.70
CA ALA A 30 -0.61 -4.24 -25.98
C ALA A 30 -0.60 -5.47 -25.07
N THR A 31 0.46 -6.23 -25.09
CA THR A 31 0.68 -7.41 -24.24
C THR A 31 0.90 -7.01 -22.76
N HIS A 32 0.22 -5.99 -22.29
CA HIS A 32 -0.03 -5.76 -20.87
C HIS A 32 -1.20 -6.66 -20.51
N THR A 33 -0.88 -7.85 -20.11
CA THR A 33 -1.82 -8.84 -19.66
C THR A 33 -2.71 -8.25 -18.57
N PRO A 34 -4.06 -8.27 -18.72
CA PRO A 34 -4.99 -7.96 -17.63
C PRO A 34 -4.77 -8.83 -16.37
N ALA A 35 -3.86 -9.81 -16.47
CA ALA A 35 -3.50 -10.74 -15.42
C ALA A 35 -2.72 -10.10 -14.26
N GLU A 36 -2.02 -8.96 -14.46
CA GLU A 36 -1.24 -8.34 -13.39
C GLU A 36 -2.09 -7.55 -12.39
N TYR A 37 -3.22 -6.98 -12.81
CA TYR A 37 -4.12 -6.25 -11.90
C TYR A 37 -5.05 -7.15 -11.08
N LYS A 38 -5.38 -8.33 -11.55
CA LYS A 38 -6.26 -9.27 -10.83
C LYS A 38 -5.66 -9.78 -9.51
N PRO A 39 -4.37 -10.18 -9.45
CA PRO A 39 -3.76 -10.60 -8.19
C PRO A 39 -3.74 -9.49 -7.14
N VAL A 40 -3.42 -8.25 -7.53
CA VAL A 40 -3.36 -7.09 -6.62
C VAL A 40 -4.75 -6.74 -6.11
N ALA A 41 -5.76 -6.65 -6.98
CA ALA A 41 -7.14 -6.38 -6.58
C ALA A 41 -7.71 -7.47 -5.65
N ALA A 42 -7.40 -8.75 -5.90
CA ALA A 42 -7.79 -9.85 -5.02
C ALA A 42 -7.10 -9.74 -3.65
N LEU A 43 -5.79 -9.47 -3.63
CA LEU A 43 -5.03 -9.27 -2.40
C LEU A 43 -5.62 -8.13 -1.55
N PHE A 44 -6.02 -7.02 -2.19
CA PHE A 44 -6.68 -5.92 -1.49
C PHE A 44 -8.04 -6.29 -0.94
N ALA A 45 -8.83 -7.04 -1.70
CA ALA A 45 -10.12 -7.54 -1.20
C ALA A 45 -9.93 -8.41 0.04
N ASP A 46 -8.93 -9.30 0.02
CA ASP A 46 -8.61 -10.16 1.16
C ASP A 46 -8.16 -9.35 2.38
N VAL A 47 -7.28 -8.35 2.21
CA VAL A 47 -6.85 -7.45 3.29
C VAL A 47 -8.01 -6.63 3.84
N TYR A 48 -8.89 -6.13 2.96
CA TYR A 48 -10.06 -5.36 3.38
C TYR A 48 -11.04 -6.22 4.18
N LEU A 49 -11.32 -7.43 3.72
CA LEU A 49 -12.16 -8.41 4.45
C LEU A 49 -11.53 -8.82 5.77
N ALA A 50 -10.22 -9.03 5.80
CA ALA A 50 -9.48 -9.33 7.04
C ALA A 50 -9.58 -8.17 8.03
N ARG A 51 -9.42 -6.91 7.58
CA ARG A 51 -9.59 -5.72 8.44
C ARG A 51 -10.99 -5.65 9.03
N GLU A 52 -12.01 -5.91 8.23
CA GLU A 52 -13.40 -5.92 8.70
C GLU A 52 -13.65 -7.09 9.68
N GLY A 53 -13.03 -8.25 9.44
CA GLY A 53 -13.03 -9.37 10.37
C GLY A 53 -12.39 -9.01 11.71
N ALA A 54 -11.23 -8.35 11.70
CA ALA A 54 -10.54 -7.90 12.89
C ALA A 54 -11.40 -6.92 13.72
N ARG A 55 -12.09 -5.98 13.08
CA ARG A 55 -13.02 -5.05 13.74
C ARG A 55 -14.21 -5.77 14.44
N ARG A 56 -14.52 -6.96 13.99
CA ARG A 56 -15.57 -7.83 14.59
C ARG A 56 -15.01 -8.79 15.65
N GLY A 57 -13.73 -8.69 15.99
CA GLY A 57 -13.05 -9.52 17.00
C GLY A 57 -12.35 -10.77 16.45
N HIS A 58 -12.27 -10.95 15.13
CA HIS A 58 -11.59 -12.08 14.47
C HIS A 58 -10.14 -11.75 14.12
N CYS A 59 -9.39 -11.15 15.06
CA CYS A 59 -8.00 -10.72 14.81
C CYS A 59 -7.06 -11.89 14.50
N ASP A 60 -7.26 -13.04 15.12
CA ASP A 60 -6.40 -14.21 14.95
C ASP A 60 -6.47 -14.80 13.54
N ASP A 61 -7.61 -14.67 12.85
CA ASP A 61 -7.77 -15.05 11.45
C ASP A 61 -7.28 -13.95 10.50
N ALA A 62 -7.44 -12.69 10.87
CA ALA A 62 -7.16 -11.54 10.05
C ALA A 62 -5.65 -11.24 9.91
N ILE A 63 -4.91 -11.28 11.02
CA ILE A 63 -3.48 -10.91 11.05
C ILE A 63 -2.63 -11.78 10.12
N PRO A 64 -2.78 -13.13 10.07
CA PRO A 64 -2.05 -13.96 9.12
C PRO A 64 -2.26 -13.55 7.66
N VAL A 65 -3.48 -13.16 7.28
CA VAL A 65 -3.80 -12.71 5.91
C VAL A 65 -3.09 -11.39 5.61
N MET A 66 -3.15 -10.42 6.52
CA MET A 66 -2.49 -9.12 6.38
C MET A 66 -0.96 -9.27 6.29
N ARG A 67 -0.38 -10.13 7.14
CA ARG A 67 1.05 -10.44 7.13
C ARG A 67 1.50 -11.04 5.80
N ALA A 68 0.79 -12.07 5.32
CA ALA A 68 1.09 -12.70 4.04
C ALA A 68 0.99 -11.71 2.87
N ALA A 69 0.00 -10.82 2.90
CA ALA A 69 -0.18 -9.76 1.91
C ALA A 69 0.97 -8.75 1.94
N PHE A 70 1.38 -8.29 3.11
CA PHE A 70 2.50 -7.37 3.27
C PHE A 70 3.81 -7.97 2.77
N ASP A 71 4.14 -9.19 3.18
CA ASP A 71 5.33 -9.92 2.74
C ASP A 71 5.36 -10.14 1.22
N HIS A 72 4.19 -10.39 0.62
CA HIS A 72 4.07 -10.52 -0.83
C HIS A 72 4.40 -9.21 -1.54
N LEU A 73 3.77 -8.11 -1.11
CA LEU A 73 3.93 -6.79 -1.72
C LEU A 73 5.36 -6.24 -1.58
N LEU A 74 6.06 -6.54 -0.48
CA LEU A 74 7.45 -6.14 -0.31
C LEU A 74 8.41 -6.84 -1.29
N ARG A 75 8.07 -8.05 -1.73
CA ARG A 75 8.88 -8.80 -2.71
C ARG A 75 8.62 -8.37 -4.15
N GLU A 76 7.44 -7.83 -4.43
CA GLU A 76 7.04 -7.42 -5.77
C GLU A 76 7.45 -5.96 -6.03
N ARG A 77 8.41 -5.78 -6.97
CA ARG A 77 8.86 -4.44 -7.37
C ARG A 77 7.71 -3.67 -8.06
N GLY A 78 7.62 -2.38 -7.77
CA GLY A 78 6.61 -1.49 -8.37
C GLY A 78 5.25 -1.49 -7.62
N LEU A 79 5.17 -2.12 -6.45
CA LEU A 79 3.98 -2.13 -5.61
C LEU A 79 4.20 -1.43 -4.25
N SER A 80 5.20 -0.55 -4.17
CA SER A 80 5.62 0.13 -2.93
C SER A 80 4.49 0.93 -2.26
N GLY A 81 3.67 1.64 -3.02
CA GLY A 81 2.51 2.36 -2.48
C GLY A 81 1.48 1.45 -1.81
N TRP A 82 1.30 0.25 -2.33
CA TRP A 82 0.35 -0.73 -1.80
C TRP A 82 0.87 -1.42 -0.54
N SER A 83 2.16 -1.73 -0.48
CA SER A 83 2.78 -2.28 0.73
C SER A 83 2.64 -1.33 1.92
N THR A 84 2.69 -0.02 1.67
CA THR A 84 2.49 1.03 2.66
C THR A 84 1.10 0.97 3.30
N ILE A 85 0.04 0.84 2.49
CA ILE A 85 -1.34 0.77 2.99
C ILE A 85 -1.55 -0.52 3.80
N VAL A 86 -1.10 -1.67 3.26
CA VAL A 86 -1.26 -2.97 3.94
C VAL A 86 -0.48 -3.00 5.26
N ASN A 87 0.73 -2.44 5.28
CA ASN A 87 1.50 -2.28 6.51
C ASN A 87 0.74 -1.47 7.57
N GLY A 88 0.18 -0.31 7.18
CA GLY A 88 -0.59 0.52 8.09
C GLY A 88 -1.79 -0.23 8.71
N VAL A 89 -2.50 -1.01 7.91
CA VAL A 89 -3.62 -1.84 8.39
C VAL A 89 -3.15 -2.95 9.32
N LEU A 90 -2.04 -3.62 9.00
CA LEU A 90 -1.44 -4.65 9.86
C LEU A 90 -1.02 -4.07 11.22
N VAL A 91 -0.26 -2.97 11.21
CA VAL A 91 0.21 -2.29 12.43
C VAL A 91 -0.97 -1.85 13.31
N GLU A 92 -2.00 -1.21 12.71
CA GLU A 92 -3.21 -0.80 13.43
C GLU A 92 -3.89 -2.01 14.10
N THR A 93 -4.03 -3.12 13.37
CA THR A 93 -4.68 -4.34 13.89
C THR A 93 -3.86 -5.00 15.01
N LEU A 94 -2.54 -5.05 14.90
CA LEU A 94 -1.65 -5.56 15.95
C LEU A 94 -1.73 -4.70 17.22
N VAL A 95 -1.67 -3.38 17.06
CA VAL A 95 -1.78 -2.43 18.18
C VAL A 95 -3.14 -2.52 18.86
N ASP A 96 -4.22 -2.66 18.10
CA ASP A 96 -5.58 -2.77 18.64
C ASP A 96 -5.81 -4.10 19.37
N ARG A 97 -5.24 -5.22 18.88
CA ARG A 97 -5.32 -6.52 19.55
C ARG A 97 -4.52 -6.54 20.86
N ALA A 98 -3.34 -5.90 20.85
CA ALA A 98 -2.42 -5.80 21.96
C ALA A 98 -2.10 -7.16 22.64
N GLY A 99 -2.00 -8.23 21.85
CA GLY A 99 -1.59 -9.56 22.32
C GLY A 99 -0.09 -9.64 22.63
N GLU A 100 0.33 -10.78 23.18
CA GLU A 100 1.74 -11.02 23.46
C GLU A 100 2.57 -11.00 22.16
N GLY A 101 3.59 -10.16 22.11
CA GLY A 101 4.45 -9.98 20.94
C GLY A 101 3.94 -9.04 19.86
N ASP A 102 2.67 -8.63 19.88
CA ASP A 102 2.08 -7.77 18.84
C ASP A 102 2.78 -6.44 18.65
N LEU A 103 3.14 -5.77 19.76
CA LEU A 103 3.83 -4.49 19.69
C LEU A 103 5.26 -4.62 19.15
N THR A 104 5.90 -5.76 19.38
CA THR A 104 7.22 -6.07 18.81
C THR A 104 7.10 -6.36 17.31
N GLU A 105 6.06 -7.10 16.90
CA GLU A 105 5.79 -7.36 15.48
C GLU A 105 5.41 -6.08 14.75
N ALA A 106 4.60 -5.21 15.35
CA ALA A 106 4.23 -3.91 14.78
C ALA A 106 5.48 -3.04 14.55
N GLU A 107 6.42 -2.99 15.49
CA GLU A 107 7.69 -2.30 15.33
C GLU A 107 8.51 -2.88 14.18
N ALA A 108 8.66 -4.20 14.12
CA ALA A 108 9.38 -4.86 13.04
C ALA A 108 8.77 -4.56 11.66
N ALA A 109 7.43 -4.56 11.55
CA ALA A 109 6.72 -4.22 10.32
C ALA A 109 6.95 -2.75 9.90
N ILE A 110 6.96 -1.81 10.87
CA ILE A 110 7.27 -0.40 10.63
C ILE A 110 8.69 -0.24 10.10
N GLU A 111 9.69 -0.87 10.73
CA GLU A 111 11.09 -0.77 10.31
C GLU A 111 11.34 -1.46 8.96
N GLN A 112 10.65 -2.56 8.68
CA GLN A 112 10.70 -3.22 7.38
C GLN A 112 10.17 -2.32 6.25
N LEU A 113 9.04 -1.62 6.47
CA LEU A 113 8.52 -0.64 5.53
C LEU A 113 9.46 0.56 5.37
N ALA A 114 10.03 1.06 6.47
CA ALA A 114 10.97 2.19 6.45
C ALA A 114 12.23 1.90 5.63
N GLY A 115 12.72 0.65 5.65
CA GLY A 115 13.87 0.17 4.88
C GLY A 115 13.55 -0.25 3.45
N ALA A 116 12.27 -0.32 3.06
CA ALA A 116 11.89 -0.75 1.71
C ALA A 116 12.28 0.30 0.65
N PRO A 117 12.73 -0.13 -0.54
CA PRO A 117 12.99 0.80 -1.64
C PRO A 117 11.70 1.48 -2.10
N VAL A 118 11.81 2.72 -2.54
CA VAL A 118 10.70 3.51 -3.10
C VAL A 118 11.10 3.96 -4.49
N ASP A 119 10.19 3.85 -5.44
CA ASP A 119 10.47 4.04 -6.85
C ASP A 119 10.32 5.50 -7.31
N ASP A 120 9.62 6.35 -6.53
CA ASP A 120 9.35 7.76 -6.86
C ASP A 120 9.15 8.66 -5.61
N ASP A 121 9.14 9.98 -5.82
CA ASP A 121 8.96 10.97 -4.75
C ASP A 121 7.54 10.94 -4.13
N ASP A 122 6.52 10.64 -4.92
CA ASP A 122 5.13 10.53 -4.44
C ASP A 122 4.99 9.31 -3.52
N GLY A 123 5.66 8.21 -3.86
CA GLY A 123 5.76 7.03 -3.00
C GLY A 123 6.45 7.31 -1.68
N LEU A 124 7.47 8.18 -1.67
CA LEU A 124 8.14 8.63 -0.44
C LEU A 124 7.19 9.36 0.50
N ALA A 125 6.45 10.35 0.01
CA ALA A 125 5.50 11.11 0.81
C ALA A 125 4.38 10.23 1.39
N MET A 126 3.85 9.30 0.59
CA MET A 126 2.84 8.34 1.03
C MET A 126 3.40 7.41 2.12
N ARG A 127 4.61 6.87 1.94
CA ARG A 127 5.25 6.03 2.94
C ARG A 127 5.51 6.79 4.24
N ASP A 128 6.05 7.98 4.16
CA ASP A 128 6.45 8.75 5.33
C ASP A 128 5.25 9.16 6.20
N ILE A 129 4.12 9.54 5.59
CA ILE A 129 2.91 9.87 6.33
C ILE A 129 2.32 8.63 7.04
N TRP A 130 2.35 7.46 6.41
CA TRP A 130 1.93 6.21 7.04
C TRP A 130 2.88 5.77 8.16
N LEU A 131 4.20 5.92 7.98
CA LEU A 131 5.19 5.64 9.02
C LEU A 131 5.00 6.52 10.25
N LEU A 132 4.74 7.82 10.08
CA LEU A 132 4.45 8.73 11.19
C LEU A 132 3.20 8.30 11.96
N ARG A 133 2.12 7.96 11.24
CA ARG A 133 0.90 7.46 11.87
C ARG A 133 1.13 6.16 12.62
N SER A 134 1.81 5.20 12.02
CA SER A 134 2.08 3.89 12.62
C SER A 134 2.96 4.00 13.87
N ARG A 135 4.01 4.83 13.82
CA ARG A 135 4.88 5.12 14.96
C ARG A 135 4.13 5.81 16.10
N ALA A 136 3.21 6.74 15.78
CA ALA A 136 2.37 7.37 16.79
C ALA A 136 1.47 6.35 17.49
N LEU A 137 0.79 5.48 16.74
CA LEU A 137 -0.05 4.43 17.31
C LEU A 137 0.74 3.47 18.21
N LEU A 138 1.92 3.04 17.77
CA LEU A 138 2.80 2.18 18.55
C LEU A 138 3.32 2.85 19.83
N ALA A 139 3.78 4.10 19.75
CA ALA A 139 4.24 4.87 20.90
C ALA A 139 3.12 5.04 21.93
N ARG A 140 1.89 5.32 21.47
CA ARG A 140 0.72 5.39 22.36
C ARG A 140 0.46 4.05 23.06
N ALA A 141 0.48 2.95 22.34
CA ALA A 141 0.24 1.63 22.90
C ALA A 141 1.28 1.21 23.93
N ARG A 142 2.52 1.70 23.77
CA ARG A 142 3.63 1.50 24.71
C ARG A 142 3.61 2.47 25.91
N GLY A 143 2.74 3.47 25.91
CA GLY A 143 2.71 4.52 26.95
C GLY A 143 3.85 5.53 26.82
N GLU A 144 4.50 5.64 25.67
CA GLU A 144 5.61 6.55 25.37
C GLU A 144 5.10 7.95 25.01
N GLY A 145 4.54 8.68 25.99
CA GLY A 145 3.81 9.93 25.76
C GLY A 145 4.61 11.00 25.00
N VAL A 146 5.91 11.14 25.25
CA VAL A 146 6.77 12.12 24.55
C VAL A 146 6.90 11.77 23.07
N ASN A 147 7.24 10.52 22.76
CA ASN A 147 7.37 10.03 21.39
C ASN A 147 6.02 10.10 20.65
N TYR A 148 4.94 9.76 21.34
CA TYR A 148 3.59 9.89 20.79
C TYR A 148 3.28 11.31 20.32
N LEU A 149 3.48 12.31 21.19
CA LEU A 149 3.22 13.71 20.87
C LEU A 149 4.10 14.20 19.71
N GLU A 150 5.37 13.81 19.67
CA GLU A 150 6.26 14.16 18.57
C GLU A 150 5.74 13.61 17.23
N PHE A 151 5.43 12.30 17.17
CA PHE A 151 4.96 11.67 15.94
C PHE A 151 3.59 12.21 15.51
N VAL A 152 2.66 12.44 16.43
CA VAL A 152 1.34 13.01 16.12
C VAL A 152 1.46 14.41 15.54
N ASN A 153 2.29 15.28 16.11
CA ASN A 153 2.47 16.64 15.60
C ASN A 153 3.06 16.60 14.16
N ARG A 154 4.11 15.84 13.96
CA ARG A 154 4.72 15.66 12.63
C ARG A 154 3.73 15.07 11.62
N TYR A 155 2.90 14.13 12.06
CA TYR A 155 1.86 13.53 11.24
C TYR A 155 0.80 14.56 10.82
N ARG A 156 0.33 15.40 11.77
CA ARG A 156 -0.62 16.49 11.49
C ARG A 156 -0.06 17.50 10.50
N ASP A 157 1.16 17.95 10.73
CA ASP A 157 1.84 18.92 9.87
C ASP A 157 1.99 18.38 8.44
N MET A 158 2.42 17.12 8.31
CA MET A 158 2.59 16.47 7.01
C MET A 158 1.25 16.27 6.30
N ALA A 159 0.22 15.78 7.00
CA ALA A 159 -1.12 15.60 6.43
C ALA A 159 -1.68 16.91 5.89
N ALA A 160 -1.53 18.00 6.64
CA ALA A 160 -1.96 19.33 6.22
C ALA A 160 -1.16 19.83 5.01
N SER A 161 0.17 19.67 5.00
CA SER A 161 1.03 20.12 3.90
C SER A 161 0.78 19.39 2.59
N LEU A 162 0.44 18.10 2.65
CA LEU A 162 0.12 17.27 1.49
C LEU A 162 -1.34 17.39 1.02
N GLY A 163 -2.22 17.98 1.83
CA GLY A 163 -3.64 18.08 1.54
C GLY A 163 -4.38 16.73 1.50
N PHE A 164 -3.88 15.72 2.23
CA PHE A 164 -4.49 14.39 2.26
C PHE A 164 -5.66 14.36 3.24
N GLU A 165 -6.87 14.67 2.75
CA GLU A 165 -8.09 14.82 3.59
C GLU A 165 -8.34 13.65 4.53
N GLY A 166 -8.14 12.41 4.08
CA GLY A 166 -8.27 11.22 4.93
C GLY A 166 -7.28 11.18 6.08
N HIS A 167 -6.03 11.53 5.82
CA HIS A 167 -5.00 11.63 6.86
C HIS A 167 -5.20 12.80 7.80
N ILE A 168 -5.71 13.94 7.30
CA ILE A 168 -6.09 15.09 8.14
C ILE A 168 -7.17 14.65 9.14
N ALA A 169 -8.25 14.03 8.67
CA ALA A 169 -9.32 13.55 9.54
C ALA A 169 -8.84 12.51 10.57
N TRP A 170 -7.95 11.60 10.17
CA TRP A 170 -7.36 10.64 11.12
C TRP A 170 -6.43 11.30 12.14
N ALA A 171 -5.66 12.30 11.73
CA ALA A 171 -4.77 13.03 12.61
C ALA A 171 -5.54 13.87 13.66
N GLU A 172 -6.67 14.45 13.27
CA GLU A 172 -7.59 15.16 14.18
C GLU A 172 -8.26 14.22 15.18
N ALA A 173 -8.56 12.97 14.78
CA ALA A 173 -9.15 11.97 15.65
C ALA A 173 -8.16 11.34 16.64
N MET A 174 -6.85 11.59 16.49
CA MET A 174 -5.84 11.11 17.43
C MET A 174 -5.84 12.01 18.68
N PRO A 175 -6.09 11.44 19.89
CA PRO A 175 -6.18 12.20 21.14
C PRO A 175 -4.87 12.88 21.55
#